data_6ac02d706aa62b4b8e3ecec631f1b3a1
#
_entry.id   6ac02d706aa62b4b8e3ecec631f1b3a1
#
_cell.length_a   1.000
_cell.length_b   1.000
_cell.length_c   1.000
_cell.angle_alpha   90.00
_cell.angle_beta   90.00
_cell.angle_gamma   90.00
#
_symmetry.space_group_name_H-M   'P 1'
#
loop_
_entity.id
_entity.type
_entity.pdbx_description
1 polymer ?
#
loop_
_entity_poly.entity_id
_entity_poly.type
_entity_poly.pdbx_seq_one_letter_code
_entity_poly.pdbx_strand_id
1 'polypeptide(L)'
;MNSENLKKHIHDFWDSEIVPTLVDYIKIPNKSPSFDPDWEKHGHMDKVLNLAANWTEKNKPVGSEMIIKKSPERTPLLLLDIPGTKEGNILMYGHLDKQPE
;
A
#
# COMPACT_ATOMS: atom_id res chain seq x y z
N MET A 1 -27.58 -2.55 -0.52
CA MET A 1 -26.47 -2.61 -1.51
C MET A 1 -26.82 -3.66 -2.56
N ASN A 2 -26.72 -3.31 -3.81
CA ASN A 2 -26.98 -4.24 -4.91
C ASN A 2 -25.69 -5.03 -5.22
N SER A 3 -25.73 -6.35 -5.08
CA SER A 3 -24.54 -7.22 -5.27
C SER A 3 -24.03 -7.20 -6.72
N GLU A 4 -24.92 -7.06 -7.70
CA GLU A 4 -24.50 -6.98 -9.11
C GLU A 4 -23.74 -5.67 -9.40
N ASN A 5 -24.21 -4.55 -8.85
CA ASN A 5 -23.51 -3.26 -8.97
C ASN A 5 -22.17 -3.28 -8.27
N LEU A 6 -22.09 -3.91 -7.09
CA LEU A 6 -20.83 -4.06 -6.36
C LEU A 6 -19.85 -4.91 -7.15
N LYS A 7 -20.30 -6.04 -7.69
CA LYS A 7 -19.48 -6.93 -8.50
C LYS A 7 -18.93 -6.22 -9.74
N LYS A 8 -19.78 -5.49 -10.45
CA LYS A 8 -19.38 -4.70 -11.61
C LYS A 8 -18.34 -3.65 -11.23
N HIS A 9 -18.56 -2.91 -10.14
CA HIS A 9 -17.63 -1.91 -9.64
C HIS A 9 -16.26 -2.53 -9.32
N ILE A 10 -16.24 -3.67 -8.65
CA ILE A 10 -15.00 -4.37 -8.31
C ILE A 10 -14.24 -4.77 -9.59
N HIS A 11 -14.93 -5.34 -10.57
CA HIS A 11 -14.30 -5.73 -11.83
C HIS A 11 -13.72 -4.53 -12.58
N ASP A 12 -14.51 -3.47 -12.73
CA ASP A 12 -14.08 -2.27 -13.43
C ASP A 12 -12.89 -1.61 -12.73
N PHE A 13 -12.93 -1.51 -11.41
CA PHE A 13 -11.86 -0.93 -10.61
C PHE A 13 -10.59 -1.79 -10.66
N TRP A 14 -10.75 -3.11 -10.62
CA TRP A 14 -9.64 -4.04 -10.77
C TRP A 14 -8.89 -3.81 -12.08
N ASP A 15 -9.63 -3.80 -13.19
CA ASP A 15 -9.01 -3.67 -14.51
C ASP A 15 -8.42 -2.28 -14.77
N SER A 16 -9.11 -1.23 -14.33
CA SER A 16 -8.72 0.16 -14.67
C SER A 16 -7.71 0.77 -13.70
N GLU A 17 -7.69 0.34 -12.43
CA GLU A 17 -6.87 0.95 -11.39
C GLU A 17 -5.92 -0.04 -10.71
N ILE A 18 -6.42 -1.18 -10.27
CA ILE A 18 -5.62 -2.10 -9.45
C ILE A 18 -4.52 -2.76 -10.28
N VAL A 19 -4.87 -3.36 -11.41
CA VAL A 19 -3.90 -4.06 -12.25
C VAL A 19 -2.78 -3.14 -12.75
N PRO A 20 -3.07 -1.95 -13.31
CA PRO A 20 -2.00 -1.03 -13.71
C PRO A 20 -1.09 -0.61 -12.55
N THR A 21 -1.66 -0.37 -11.38
CA THR A 21 -0.88 -0.03 -10.17
C THR A 21 0.01 -1.19 -9.73
N LEU A 22 -0.51 -2.42 -9.77
CA LEU A 22 0.27 -3.61 -9.46
C LEU A 22 1.42 -3.82 -10.44
N VAL A 23 1.22 -3.52 -11.73
CA VAL A 23 2.29 -3.58 -12.73
C VAL A 23 3.42 -2.61 -12.36
N ASP A 24 3.09 -1.37 -12.01
CA ASP A 24 4.07 -0.38 -11.58
C ASP A 24 4.77 -0.80 -10.28
N TYR A 25 4.02 -1.36 -9.34
CA TYR A 25 4.55 -1.86 -8.08
C TYR A 25 5.55 -3.01 -8.31
N ILE A 26 5.22 -3.95 -9.17
CA ILE A 26 6.10 -5.11 -9.45
C ILE A 26 7.42 -4.66 -10.09
N LYS A 27 7.42 -3.59 -10.85
CA LYS A 27 8.64 -3.05 -11.48
C LYS A 27 9.65 -2.48 -10.49
N ILE A 28 9.23 -2.13 -9.28
CA ILE A 28 10.14 -1.60 -8.25
C ILE A 28 10.79 -2.79 -7.53
N PRO A 29 12.13 -2.97 -7.61
CA PRO A 29 12.79 -4.15 -7.05
C PRO A 29 13.13 -3.99 -5.56
N ASN A 30 12.17 -3.61 -4.74
CA ASN A 30 12.34 -3.39 -3.31
C ASN A 30 12.25 -4.71 -2.55
N LYS A 31 13.37 -5.41 -2.44
CA LYS A 31 13.47 -6.66 -1.67
C LYS A 31 13.57 -6.36 -0.18
N SER A 32 13.12 -7.30 0.65
CA SER A 32 13.26 -7.16 2.10
C SER A 32 14.73 -7.08 2.52
N PRO A 33 15.04 -6.43 3.65
CA PRO A 33 16.43 -6.18 4.05
C PRO A 33 17.30 -7.43 4.18
N SER A 34 16.72 -8.59 4.50
CA SER A 34 17.47 -9.85 4.55
C SER A 34 18.00 -10.30 3.18
N PHE A 35 17.38 -9.85 2.10
CA PHE A 35 17.80 -10.14 0.73
C PHE A 35 18.52 -8.98 0.06
N ASP A 36 18.38 -7.77 0.62
CA ASP A 36 19.07 -6.57 0.15
C ASP A 36 19.59 -5.77 1.34
N PRO A 37 20.78 -6.10 1.86
CA PRO A 37 21.37 -5.37 2.98
C PRO A 37 21.61 -3.89 2.72
N ASP A 38 21.78 -3.51 1.45
CA ASP A 38 21.99 -2.12 1.03
C ASP A 38 20.69 -1.40 0.64
N TRP A 39 19.56 -1.87 1.13
CA TRP A 39 18.23 -1.36 0.77
C TRP A 39 18.09 0.17 0.91
N GLU A 40 18.73 0.77 1.92
CA GLU A 40 18.68 2.23 2.10
C GLU A 40 19.36 2.97 0.95
N LYS A 41 20.52 2.47 0.51
CA LYS A 41 21.28 3.07 -0.58
C LYS A 41 20.57 2.95 -1.92
N HIS A 42 19.87 1.86 -2.15
CA HIS A 42 19.17 1.61 -3.41
C HIS A 42 17.94 2.51 -3.60
N GLY A 43 17.31 2.96 -2.52
CA GLY A 43 16.16 3.86 -2.60
C GLY A 43 14.85 3.23 -3.08
N HIS A 44 14.81 1.91 -3.26
CA HIS A 44 13.62 1.22 -3.75
C HIS A 44 12.48 1.21 -2.75
N MET A 45 12.81 1.18 -1.45
CA MET A 45 11.80 1.27 -0.39
C MET A 45 11.07 2.60 -0.41
N ASP A 46 11.80 3.70 -0.63
CA ASP A 46 11.17 5.02 -0.76
C ASP A 46 10.31 5.11 -2.03
N LYS A 47 10.72 4.50 -3.11
CA LYS A 47 9.92 4.47 -4.34
C LYS A 47 8.60 3.73 -4.14
N VAL A 48 8.63 2.56 -3.51
CA VAL A 48 7.41 1.79 -3.28
C VAL A 48 6.52 2.47 -2.25
N LEU A 49 7.11 3.09 -1.23
CA LEU A 49 6.37 3.88 -0.25
C LEU A 49 5.64 5.05 -0.92
N ASN A 50 6.32 5.78 -1.81
CA ASN A 50 5.72 6.89 -2.54
C ASN A 50 4.57 6.43 -3.44
N LEU A 51 4.75 5.31 -4.13
CA LEU A 51 3.69 4.73 -4.96
C LEU A 51 2.46 4.39 -4.12
N ALA A 52 2.67 3.70 -3.00
CA ALA A 52 1.59 3.32 -2.09
C ALA A 52 0.92 4.54 -1.45
N ALA A 53 1.72 5.53 -1.03
CA ALA A 53 1.21 6.75 -0.41
C ALA A 53 0.37 7.57 -1.39
N ASN A 54 0.84 7.74 -2.63
CA ASN A 54 0.10 8.47 -3.65
C ASN A 54 -1.22 7.79 -3.99
N TRP A 55 -1.21 6.48 -4.12
CA TRP A 55 -2.42 5.70 -4.38
C TRP A 55 -3.41 5.81 -3.21
N THR A 56 -2.90 5.69 -1.99
CA THR A 56 -3.71 5.79 -0.77
C THR A 56 -4.35 7.17 -0.65
N GLU A 57 -3.57 8.24 -0.87
CA GLU A 57 -4.10 9.60 -0.79
C GLU A 57 -5.24 9.83 -1.78
N LYS A 58 -5.09 9.29 -2.99
CA LYS A 58 -6.11 9.40 -4.05
C LYS A 58 -7.37 8.59 -3.74
N ASN A 59 -7.25 7.45 -3.08
CA ASN A 59 -8.33 6.47 -2.95
C ASN A 59 -8.85 6.28 -1.52
N LYS A 60 -8.21 6.84 -0.52
CA LYS A 60 -8.62 6.66 0.89
C LYS A 60 -10.02 7.20 1.14
N PRO A 61 -10.78 6.58 2.05
CA PRO A 61 -12.08 7.11 2.44
C PRO A 61 -12.00 8.53 3.01
N VAL A 62 -13.04 9.32 2.78
CA VAL A 62 -13.15 10.66 3.37
C VAL A 62 -13.12 10.54 4.90
N GLY A 63 -12.36 11.43 5.55
CA GLY A 63 -12.20 11.43 7.00
C GLY A 63 -11.12 10.49 7.52
N SER A 64 -10.47 9.70 6.66
CA SER A 64 -9.34 8.86 7.06
C SER A 64 -8.04 9.66 7.07
N GLU A 65 -7.07 9.18 7.84
CA GLU A 65 -5.75 9.82 7.98
C GLU A 65 -4.66 8.82 7.58
N MET A 66 -3.76 9.27 6.72
CA MET A 66 -2.58 8.50 6.34
C MET A 66 -1.37 9.00 7.12
N ILE A 67 -0.66 8.08 7.77
CA ILE A 67 0.51 8.38 8.58
C ILE A 67 1.70 7.59 8.04
N ILE A 68 2.80 8.28 7.80
CA ILE A 68 4.05 7.66 7.37
C ILE A 68 5.07 7.84 8.48
N LYS A 69 5.67 6.73 8.91
CA LYS A 69 6.74 6.71 9.92
C LYS A 69 8.02 6.19 9.30
N LYS A 70 9.08 6.98 9.45
CA LYS A 70 10.44 6.62 9.06
C LYS A 70 11.34 6.71 10.28
N SER A 71 12.19 5.72 10.47
CA SER A 71 13.19 5.70 11.53
C SER A 71 14.51 5.23 10.96
N PRO A 72 15.67 5.72 11.46
CA PRO A 72 16.97 5.23 11.02
C PRO A 72 17.08 3.71 11.14
N GLU A 73 17.68 3.07 10.16
CA GLU A 73 17.94 1.62 10.13
C GLU A 73 16.69 0.73 10.11
N ARG A 74 15.51 1.32 9.96
CA ARG A 74 14.25 0.58 9.86
C ARG A 74 13.54 0.90 8.55
N THR A 75 12.90 -0.11 7.99
CA THR A 75 12.03 0.10 6.82
C THR A 75 10.84 0.97 7.20
N PRO A 76 10.34 1.79 6.26
CA PRO A 76 9.24 2.71 6.55
C PRO A 76 7.92 1.98 6.81
N LEU A 77 7.04 2.64 7.55
CA LEU A 77 5.68 2.19 7.84
C LEU A 77 4.68 3.18 7.25
N LEU A 78 3.67 2.67 6.59
CA LEU A 78 2.50 3.43 6.17
C LEU A 78 1.28 2.90 6.94
N LEU A 79 0.62 3.78 7.65
CA LEU A 79 -0.60 3.48 8.41
C LEU A 79 -1.75 4.30 7.84
N LEU A 80 -2.89 3.63 7.62
CA LEU A 80 -4.14 4.29 7.27
C LEU A 80 -5.13 4.08 8.40
N ASP A 81 -5.54 5.18 9.05
CA ASP A 81 -6.53 5.18 10.11
C ASP A 81 -7.88 5.60 9.53
N ILE A 82 -8.83 4.69 9.57
CA ILE A 82 -10.19 4.92 9.07
C ILE A 82 -11.15 4.87 10.25
N PRO A 83 -11.66 6.05 10.70
CA PRO A 83 -12.56 6.08 11.84
C PRO A 83 -13.87 5.36 11.53
N GLY A 84 -14.32 4.56 12.48
CA GLY A 84 -15.60 3.89 12.41
C GLY A 84 -16.64 4.53 13.32
N THR A 85 -17.87 4.04 13.26
CA THR A 85 -18.99 4.52 14.06
C THR A 85 -19.41 3.54 15.16
N LYS A 86 -18.78 2.37 15.23
CA LYS A 86 -19.07 1.32 16.22
C LYS A 86 -17.85 1.07 17.08
N GLU A 87 -18.07 0.51 18.25
CA GLU A 87 -16.98 0.10 19.14
C GLU A 87 -16.13 -1.01 18.52
N GLY A 88 -14.86 -1.01 18.86
CA GLY A 88 -13.90 -1.99 18.41
C GLY A 88 -13.07 -1.51 17.23
N ASN A 89 -11.98 -2.20 16.98
CA ASN A 89 -11.06 -1.90 15.91
C ASN A 89 -10.75 -3.17 15.12
N ILE A 90 -10.52 -2.99 13.83
CA ILE A 90 -10.04 -4.05 12.95
C ILE A 90 -8.67 -3.62 12.45
N LEU A 91 -7.64 -4.42 12.75
CA LEU A 91 -6.31 -4.19 12.22
C LEU A 91 -6.07 -5.08 11.01
N MET A 92 -5.78 -4.46 9.88
CA MET A 92 -5.35 -5.17 8.68
C MET A 92 -3.86 -4.94 8.48
N TYR A 93 -3.13 -6.00 8.19
CA TYR A 93 -1.69 -5.95 7.97
C TYR A 93 -1.34 -6.44 6.58
N GLY A 94 -0.40 -5.77 5.95
CA GLY A 94 0.20 -6.19 4.70
C GLY A 94 1.63 -5.68 4.61
N HIS A 95 2.45 -6.27 3.74
CA HIS A 95 3.80 -5.79 3.51
C HIS A 95 4.03 -5.53 2.02
N LEU A 96 4.91 -4.55 1.75
CA LEU A 96 5.22 -4.13 0.38
C LEU A 96 6.60 -4.61 -0.09
N ASP A 97 7.47 -5.01 0.83
CA ASP A 97 8.77 -5.55 0.47
C ASP A 97 8.64 -6.95 -0.15
N LYS A 98 9.51 -7.22 -1.09
CA LYS A 98 9.44 -8.42 -1.92
C LYS A 98 10.53 -9.43 -1.55
N GLN A 99 10.27 -10.67 -1.87
CA GLN A 99 11.27 -11.74 -1.82
C GLN A 99 11.94 -11.87 -3.19
N PRO A 100 13.10 -12.54 -3.27
CA PRO A 100 13.75 -12.80 -4.56
C PRO A 100 12.86 -13.63 -5.49
N GLU A 101 13.11 -13.47 -6.77
CA GLU A 101 12.43 -14.22 -7.84
C GLU A 101 12.72 -15.73 -7.74
#